data_28be587a69761b1dd03986d5e3f9386a
#
_entry.id   28be587a69761b1dd03986d5e3f9386a
#
_cell.length_a   1.000
_cell.length_b   1.000
_cell.length_c   1.000
_cell.angle_alpha   90.00
_cell.angle_beta   90.00
_cell.angle_gamma   90.00
#
_symmetry.space_group_name_H-M   'P 1'
#
loop_
_entity.id
_entity.type
_entity.pdbx_description
1 polymer ?
#
loop_
_entity_poly.entity_id
_entity_poly.type
_entity_poly.pdbx_seq_one_letter_code
_entity_poly.pdbx_strand_id
1 'polypeptide(L)'
;MRFLFKTDYRQDIGLAKHPGHVFWYSLLALLLLAAPWLIAEYWLAQLTFVLIYAIAGLGLMLLAGFTGLFSLGHAAFLGVGAYAQAVLVGAGWPFPLALACAAGLSAAAGLVVGLPALRVKGIYLGMATLSFGFIVEEVFARWESVTGGNAGMHVKAPTLGGWSLSGGDAFYFLCLGITVAATLGLLNLLRAPTGRAFVAIRDSEISAQSMG
;
A
#
# COMPACT_ATOMS: atom_id res chain seq x y z
N MET A 1 20.69 -19.28 15.94
CA MET A 1 20.49 -17.80 15.87
C MET A 1 21.75 -17.12 16.32
N ARG A 2 22.49 -16.41 15.46
CA ARG A 2 23.63 -15.58 15.88
C ARG A 2 23.08 -14.23 16.27
N PHE A 3 23.11 -13.91 17.56
CA PHE A 3 22.83 -12.56 18.05
C PHE A 3 23.97 -11.64 17.60
N LEU A 4 23.73 -10.82 16.59
CA LEU A 4 24.64 -9.74 16.19
C LEU A 4 24.39 -8.56 17.14
N PHE A 5 25.27 -8.39 18.12
CA PHE A 5 25.28 -7.18 18.93
C PHE A 5 25.64 -5.98 18.03
N LYS A 6 24.71 -5.06 17.90
CA LYS A 6 24.92 -3.82 17.15
C LYS A 6 25.58 -2.82 18.08
N THR A 7 26.80 -2.44 17.77
CA THR A 7 27.60 -1.47 18.54
C THR A 7 27.58 -0.07 17.92
N ASP A 8 27.06 0.09 16.69
CA ASP A 8 27.06 1.36 15.98
C ASP A 8 25.73 1.57 15.24
N TYR A 9 25.22 2.81 15.29
CA TYR A 9 23.97 3.22 14.63
C TYR A 9 24.00 2.99 13.11
N ARG A 10 25.17 3.13 12.48
CA ARG A 10 25.35 2.85 11.04
C ARG A 10 25.10 1.40 10.66
N GLN A 11 25.28 0.47 11.57
CA GLN A 11 25.00 -0.96 11.35
C GLN A 11 23.50 -1.26 11.30
N ASP A 12 22.68 -0.37 11.85
CA ASP A 12 21.21 -0.49 11.81
C ASP A 12 20.60 0.03 10.51
N ILE A 13 21.28 1.01 9.88
CA ILE A 13 20.83 1.64 8.63
C ILE A 13 21.09 0.74 7.41
N GLY A 14 22.07 -0.18 7.48
CA GLY A 14 22.42 -1.06 6.36
C GLY A 14 21.28 -2.01 5.99
N LEU A 15 20.74 -1.92 4.77
CA LEU A 15 19.74 -2.86 4.22
C LEU A 15 20.29 -4.28 4.12
N ALA A 16 21.58 -4.41 3.81
CA ALA A 16 22.25 -5.68 3.62
C ALA A 16 23.26 -5.91 4.75
N LYS A 17 22.84 -6.65 5.76
CA LYS A 17 23.69 -6.98 6.95
C LYS A 17 24.69 -8.12 6.67
N HIS A 18 24.48 -8.90 5.61
CA HIS A 18 25.32 -10.02 5.20
C HIS A 18 25.38 -10.14 3.68
N PRO A 19 26.48 -10.61 3.09
CA PRO A 19 26.54 -10.86 1.65
C PRO A 19 25.44 -11.81 1.15
N GLY A 20 24.96 -12.73 1.99
CA GLY A 20 23.81 -13.59 1.69
C GLY A 20 22.50 -12.81 1.49
N HIS A 21 22.26 -11.72 2.21
CA HIS A 21 21.07 -10.89 1.99
C HIS A 21 21.15 -10.15 0.64
N VAL A 22 22.32 -9.65 0.28
CA VAL A 22 22.54 -9.02 -1.03
C VAL A 22 22.25 -10.02 -2.15
N PHE A 23 22.77 -11.24 -2.02
CA PHE A 23 22.54 -12.30 -3.01
C PHE A 23 21.04 -12.59 -3.19
N TRP A 24 20.30 -12.81 -2.10
CA TRP A 24 18.87 -13.15 -2.18
C TRP A 24 18.03 -11.99 -2.69
N TYR A 25 18.31 -10.73 -2.28
CA TYR A 25 17.60 -9.57 -2.77
C TYR A 25 17.92 -9.29 -4.24
N SER A 26 19.17 -9.44 -4.67
CA SER A 26 19.54 -9.27 -6.06
C SER A 26 18.94 -10.38 -6.96
N LEU A 27 18.90 -11.62 -6.46
CA LEU A 27 18.24 -12.73 -7.16
C LEU A 27 16.75 -12.47 -7.32
N LEU A 28 16.07 -12.03 -6.25
CA LEU A 28 14.65 -11.68 -6.31
C LEU A 28 14.38 -10.53 -7.28
N ALA A 29 15.19 -9.48 -7.23
CA ALA A 29 15.07 -8.35 -8.16
C ALA A 29 15.27 -8.78 -9.61
N LEU A 30 16.27 -9.63 -9.87
CA LEU A 30 16.55 -10.15 -11.19
C LEU A 30 15.40 -11.04 -11.71
N LEU A 31 14.84 -11.92 -10.86
CA LEU A 31 13.68 -12.74 -11.21
C LEU A 31 12.45 -11.91 -11.52
N LEU A 32 12.16 -10.86 -10.71
CA LEU A 32 11.04 -9.96 -10.96
C LEU A 32 11.24 -9.14 -12.24
N LEU A 33 12.44 -8.68 -12.52
CA LEU A 33 12.73 -7.97 -13.77
C LEU A 33 12.65 -8.88 -15.00
N ALA A 34 13.06 -10.14 -14.89
CA ALA A 34 13.03 -11.10 -15.98
C ALA A 34 11.66 -11.77 -16.19
N ALA A 35 10.73 -11.59 -15.24
CA ALA A 35 9.44 -12.26 -15.25
C ALA A 35 8.66 -12.13 -16.58
N PRO A 36 8.55 -10.96 -17.25
CA PRO A 36 7.80 -10.84 -18.51
C PRO A 36 8.35 -11.72 -19.65
N TRP A 37 9.64 -12.04 -19.61
CA TRP A 37 10.27 -12.88 -20.65
C TRP A 37 10.27 -14.37 -20.28
N LEU A 38 10.07 -14.70 -19.00
CA LEU A 38 10.17 -16.09 -18.51
C LEU A 38 8.81 -16.76 -18.34
N ILE A 39 7.73 -15.99 -18.11
CA ILE A 39 6.43 -16.56 -17.74
C ILE A 39 5.35 -16.14 -18.74
N ALA A 40 4.34 -17.03 -18.91
CA ALA A 40 3.21 -16.77 -19.78
C ALA A 40 2.37 -15.58 -19.27
N GLU A 41 1.69 -14.90 -20.20
CA GLU A 41 0.87 -13.69 -19.94
C GLU A 41 -0.14 -13.87 -18.79
N TYR A 42 -0.74 -15.05 -18.68
CA TYR A 42 -1.66 -15.37 -17.59
C TYR A 42 -0.97 -15.27 -16.20
N TRP A 43 0.21 -15.86 -16.05
CA TRP A 43 0.95 -15.81 -14.81
C TRP A 43 1.52 -14.44 -14.51
N LEU A 44 1.86 -13.67 -15.54
CA LEU A 44 2.29 -12.29 -15.41
C LEU A 44 1.15 -11.40 -14.86
N ALA A 45 -0.07 -11.62 -15.33
CA ALA A 45 -1.25 -10.94 -14.79
C ALA A 45 -1.47 -11.28 -13.30
N GLN A 46 -1.33 -12.55 -12.91
CA GLN A 46 -1.43 -12.96 -11.52
C GLN A 46 -0.34 -12.30 -10.65
N LEU A 47 0.90 -12.25 -11.15
CA LEU A 47 2.00 -11.59 -10.46
C LEU A 47 1.77 -10.09 -10.29
N THR A 48 1.15 -9.45 -11.29
CA THR A 48 0.74 -8.03 -11.20
C THR A 48 -0.28 -7.83 -10.08
N PHE A 49 -1.28 -8.70 -9.95
CA PHE A 49 -2.20 -8.67 -8.81
C PHE A 49 -1.48 -8.81 -7.48
N VAL A 50 -0.52 -9.73 -7.38
CA VAL A 50 0.29 -9.91 -6.16
C VAL A 50 1.03 -8.62 -5.82
N LEU A 51 1.61 -7.90 -6.79
CA LEU A 51 2.27 -6.62 -6.56
C LEU A 51 1.30 -5.55 -6.05
N ILE A 52 0.10 -5.44 -6.61
CA ILE A 52 -0.93 -4.51 -6.17
C ILE A 52 -1.35 -4.80 -4.71
N TYR A 53 -1.62 -6.07 -4.40
CA TYR A 53 -1.96 -6.46 -3.03
C TYR A 53 -0.77 -6.34 -2.07
N ALA A 54 0.46 -6.47 -2.54
CA ALA A 54 1.65 -6.22 -1.74
C ALA A 54 1.72 -4.76 -1.28
N ILE A 55 1.38 -3.78 -2.15
CA ILE A 55 1.30 -2.36 -1.75
C ILE A 55 0.27 -2.16 -0.64
N ALA A 56 -0.93 -2.74 -0.79
CA ALA A 56 -1.96 -2.69 0.25
C ALA A 56 -1.49 -3.36 1.55
N GLY A 57 -0.82 -4.51 1.44
CA GLY A 57 -0.23 -5.25 2.55
C GLY A 57 0.87 -4.48 3.28
N LEU A 58 1.69 -3.70 2.58
CA LEU A 58 2.68 -2.80 3.19
C LEU A 58 2.02 -1.75 4.08
N GLY A 59 0.91 -1.15 3.62
CA GLY A 59 0.12 -0.22 4.43
C GLY A 59 -0.46 -0.88 5.68
N LEU A 60 -1.04 -2.07 5.52
CA LEU A 60 -1.58 -2.84 6.65
C LEU A 60 -0.47 -3.29 7.62
N MET A 61 0.69 -3.68 7.12
CA MET A 61 1.86 -4.03 7.94
C MET A 61 2.33 -2.83 8.77
N LEU A 62 2.35 -1.62 8.20
CA LEU A 62 2.68 -0.41 8.95
C LEU A 62 1.68 -0.19 10.10
N LEU A 63 0.39 -0.29 9.79
CA LEU A 63 -0.67 -0.06 10.77
C LEU A 63 -0.71 -1.15 11.83
N ALA A 64 -0.85 -2.42 11.45
CA ALA A 64 -0.99 -3.51 12.41
C ALA A 64 0.35 -3.93 13.03
N GLY A 65 1.42 -3.97 12.23
CA GLY A 65 2.72 -4.47 12.66
C GLY A 65 3.52 -3.46 13.49
N PHE A 66 3.56 -2.20 13.07
CA PHE A 66 4.40 -1.19 13.70
C PHE A 66 3.66 -0.28 14.68
N THR A 67 2.37 0.00 14.47
CA THR A 67 1.59 0.81 15.43
C THR A 67 0.71 -0.01 16.35
N GLY A 68 0.52 -1.31 16.07
CA GLY A 68 -0.34 -2.19 16.86
C GLY A 68 -1.84 -1.92 16.70
N LEU A 69 -2.23 -1.09 15.73
CA LEU A 69 -3.62 -0.77 15.45
C LEU A 69 -4.24 -1.81 14.52
N PHE A 70 -5.25 -2.50 15.00
CA PHE A 70 -5.91 -3.55 14.24
C PHE A 70 -7.01 -2.98 13.35
N SER A 71 -6.85 -3.08 12.02
CA SER A 71 -7.82 -2.60 11.03
C SER A 71 -8.29 -3.72 10.11
N LEU A 72 -9.60 -3.97 10.08
CA LEU A 72 -10.26 -4.91 9.18
C LEU A 72 -10.91 -4.23 7.97
N GLY A 73 -10.97 -2.90 7.95
CA GLY A 73 -11.53 -2.09 6.86
C GLY A 73 -10.51 -1.59 5.83
N HIS A 74 -9.29 -2.13 5.83
CA HIS A 74 -8.23 -1.61 4.96
C HIS A 74 -8.56 -1.70 3.46
N ALA A 75 -9.32 -2.73 3.06
CA ALA A 75 -9.79 -2.90 1.69
C ALA A 75 -10.68 -1.74 1.20
N ALA A 76 -11.41 -1.07 2.09
CA ALA A 76 -12.24 0.08 1.72
C ALA A 76 -11.40 1.23 1.15
N PHE A 77 -10.23 1.51 1.72
CA PHE A 77 -9.33 2.56 1.22
C PHE A 77 -8.73 2.21 -0.13
N LEU A 78 -8.44 0.93 -0.37
CA LEU A 78 -8.05 0.44 -1.69
C LEU A 78 -9.17 0.69 -2.70
N GLY A 79 -10.42 0.38 -2.34
CA GLY A 79 -11.60 0.63 -3.16
C GLY A 79 -11.79 2.12 -3.47
N VAL A 80 -11.70 3.00 -2.46
CA VAL A 80 -11.79 4.45 -2.66
C VAL A 80 -10.74 4.94 -3.66
N GLY A 81 -9.49 4.49 -3.51
CA GLY A 81 -8.41 4.84 -4.45
C GLY A 81 -8.69 4.32 -5.87
N ALA A 82 -9.16 3.08 -6.01
CA ALA A 82 -9.44 2.47 -7.30
C ALA A 82 -10.58 3.20 -8.05
N TYR A 83 -11.70 3.47 -7.38
CA TYR A 83 -12.82 4.21 -7.99
C TYR A 83 -12.46 5.66 -8.29
N ALA A 84 -11.73 6.35 -7.39
CA ALA A 84 -11.24 7.69 -7.64
C ALA A 84 -10.34 7.74 -8.89
N GLN A 85 -9.42 6.79 -9.03
CA GLN A 85 -8.58 6.65 -10.21
C GLN A 85 -9.40 6.42 -11.47
N ALA A 86 -10.37 5.51 -11.43
CA ALA A 86 -11.22 5.18 -12.56
C ALA A 86 -12.03 6.39 -13.05
N VAL A 87 -12.63 7.13 -12.13
CA VAL A 87 -13.42 8.35 -12.43
C VAL A 87 -12.53 9.44 -13.03
N LEU A 88 -11.35 9.71 -12.45
CA LEU A 88 -10.45 10.76 -12.93
C LEU A 88 -9.89 10.44 -14.33
N VAL A 89 -9.48 9.19 -14.56
CA VAL A 89 -9.03 8.75 -15.89
C VAL A 89 -10.19 8.78 -16.89
N GLY A 90 -11.40 8.41 -16.47
CA GLY A 90 -12.62 8.53 -17.27
C GLY A 90 -12.93 9.98 -17.67
N ALA A 91 -12.64 10.95 -16.80
CA ALA A 91 -12.75 12.39 -17.05
C ALA A 91 -11.61 12.97 -17.93
N GLY A 92 -10.67 12.13 -18.39
CA GLY A 92 -9.60 12.54 -19.29
C GLY A 92 -8.33 13.05 -18.60
N TRP A 93 -8.19 12.85 -17.30
CA TRP A 93 -6.97 13.22 -16.57
C TRP A 93 -5.81 12.30 -16.94
N PRO A 94 -4.58 12.84 -17.02
CA PRO A 94 -3.40 12.01 -17.26
C PRO A 94 -3.21 11.03 -16.09
N PHE A 95 -2.86 9.77 -16.41
CA PHE A 95 -2.78 8.67 -15.46
C PHE A 95 -1.95 8.99 -14.19
N PRO A 96 -0.73 9.59 -14.26
CA PRO A 96 0.07 9.87 -13.06
C PRO A 96 -0.58 10.89 -12.12
N LEU A 97 -1.24 11.91 -12.70
CA LEU A 97 -1.94 12.92 -11.91
C LEU A 97 -3.18 12.35 -11.25
N ALA A 98 -3.95 11.55 -12.00
CA ALA A 98 -5.10 10.83 -11.47
C ALA A 98 -4.69 9.90 -10.32
N LEU A 99 -3.56 9.17 -10.45
CA LEU A 99 -3.02 8.29 -9.41
C LEU A 99 -2.65 9.07 -8.14
N ALA A 100 -1.98 10.21 -8.28
CA ALA A 100 -1.63 11.05 -7.14
C ALA A 100 -2.87 11.60 -6.43
N CYS A 101 -3.88 12.06 -7.19
CA CYS A 101 -5.14 12.53 -6.64
C CYS A 101 -5.94 11.40 -5.98
N ALA A 102 -5.99 10.20 -6.57
CA ALA A 102 -6.67 9.04 -6.01
C ALA A 102 -6.01 8.60 -4.69
N ALA A 103 -4.68 8.60 -4.63
CA ALA A 103 -3.94 8.35 -3.41
C ALA A 103 -4.24 9.40 -2.34
N GLY A 104 -4.30 10.69 -2.72
CA GLY A 104 -4.68 11.79 -1.82
C GLY A 104 -6.10 11.66 -1.29
N LEU A 105 -7.07 11.29 -2.13
CA LEU A 105 -8.46 11.05 -1.72
C LEU A 105 -8.57 9.86 -0.77
N SER A 106 -7.88 8.76 -1.05
CA SER A 106 -7.83 7.60 -0.16
C SER A 106 -7.20 7.95 1.19
N ALA A 107 -6.12 8.74 1.19
CA ALA A 107 -5.50 9.23 2.42
C ALA A 107 -6.44 10.17 3.21
N ALA A 108 -7.16 11.07 2.54
CA ALA A 108 -8.15 11.94 3.16
C ALA A 108 -9.29 11.13 3.79
N ALA A 109 -9.82 10.11 3.08
CA ALA A 109 -10.79 9.18 3.64
C ALA A 109 -10.24 8.47 4.88
N GLY A 110 -8.97 8.05 4.83
CA GLY A 110 -8.26 7.47 5.97
C GLY A 110 -8.16 8.40 7.17
N LEU A 111 -7.93 9.70 6.96
CA LEU A 111 -7.93 10.71 8.03
C LEU A 111 -9.32 10.89 8.64
N VAL A 112 -10.36 11.01 7.82
CA VAL A 112 -11.75 11.20 8.28
C VAL A 112 -12.20 10.03 9.17
N VAL A 113 -11.85 8.81 8.80
CA VAL A 113 -12.21 7.61 9.56
C VAL A 113 -11.25 7.35 10.72
N GLY A 114 -9.96 7.62 10.50
CA GLY A 114 -8.90 7.39 11.49
C GLY A 114 -9.05 8.27 12.73
N LEU A 115 -9.40 9.54 12.57
CA LEU A 115 -9.54 10.47 13.72
C LEU A 115 -10.57 9.99 14.76
N PRO A 116 -11.82 9.59 14.41
CA PRO A 116 -12.74 8.98 15.36
C PRO A 116 -12.25 7.61 15.87
N ALA A 117 -11.62 6.83 15.01
CA ALA A 117 -11.13 5.49 15.34
C ALA A 117 -10.04 5.50 16.42
N LEU A 118 -9.24 6.58 16.54
CA LEU A 118 -8.24 6.75 17.61
C LEU A 118 -8.86 6.77 19.04
N ARG A 119 -10.17 7.03 19.16
CA ARG A 119 -10.87 7.00 20.45
C ARG A 119 -11.26 5.60 20.90
N VAL A 120 -11.12 4.62 20.02
CA VAL A 120 -11.54 3.23 20.25
C VAL A 120 -10.29 2.34 20.26
N LYS A 121 -10.18 1.43 21.24
CA LYS A 121 -8.98 0.60 21.42
C LYS A 121 -9.29 -0.90 21.24
N GLY A 122 -8.25 -1.63 20.85
CA GLY A 122 -8.29 -3.09 20.79
C GLY A 122 -9.31 -3.64 19.78
N ILE A 123 -10.07 -4.63 20.18
CA ILE A 123 -11.02 -5.35 19.31
C ILE A 123 -12.15 -4.46 18.78
N TYR A 124 -12.55 -3.44 19.55
CA TYR A 124 -13.59 -2.49 19.13
C TYR A 124 -13.14 -1.63 17.93
N LEU A 125 -11.85 -1.33 17.81
CA LEU A 125 -11.28 -0.65 16.66
C LEU A 125 -11.40 -1.54 15.40
N GLY A 126 -11.10 -2.83 15.54
CA GLY A 126 -11.27 -3.80 14.44
C GLY A 126 -12.72 -3.88 13.98
N MET A 127 -13.69 -3.95 14.92
CA MET A 127 -15.12 -3.99 14.59
C MET A 127 -15.59 -2.69 13.92
N ALA A 128 -15.16 -1.52 14.40
CA ALA A 128 -15.49 -0.23 13.81
C ALA A 128 -14.94 -0.10 12.38
N THR A 129 -13.70 -0.52 12.15
CA THR A 129 -13.10 -0.49 10.80
C THR A 129 -13.73 -1.49 9.85
N LEU A 130 -14.14 -2.65 10.33
CA LEU A 130 -14.89 -3.64 9.56
C LEU A 130 -16.25 -3.07 9.12
N SER A 131 -17.01 -2.46 10.05
CA SER A 131 -18.29 -1.83 9.77
C SER A 131 -18.13 -0.71 8.72
N PHE A 132 -17.06 0.09 8.84
CA PHE A 132 -16.72 1.08 7.82
C PHE A 132 -16.48 0.44 6.45
N GLY A 133 -15.79 -0.70 6.40
CA GLY A 133 -15.58 -1.46 5.16
C GLY A 133 -16.89 -1.81 4.46
N PHE A 134 -17.85 -2.35 5.19
CA PHE A 134 -19.19 -2.68 4.66
C PHE A 134 -19.98 -1.43 4.22
N ILE A 135 -19.89 -0.32 4.96
CA ILE A 135 -20.54 0.94 4.56
C ILE A 135 -19.98 1.43 3.23
N VAL A 136 -18.67 1.41 3.05
CA VAL A 136 -18.04 1.86 1.79
C VAL A 136 -18.40 0.92 0.64
N GLU A 137 -18.42 -0.38 0.86
CA GLU A 137 -18.87 -1.37 -0.13
C GLU A 137 -20.30 -1.10 -0.58
N GLU A 138 -21.22 -0.87 0.37
CA GLU A 138 -22.63 -0.55 0.07
C GLU A 138 -22.77 0.78 -0.66
N VAL A 139 -21.96 1.80 -0.29
CA VAL A 139 -21.93 3.08 -1.02
C VAL A 139 -21.51 2.85 -2.47
N PHE A 140 -20.47 2.06 -2.72
CA PHE A 140 -20.03 1.76 -4.09
C PHE A 140 -21.09 0.99 -4.88
N ALA A 141 -21.79 0.04 -4.27
CA ALA A 141 -22.82 -0.74 -4.90
C ALA A 141 -24.06 0.09 -5.27
N ARG A 142 -24.39 1.13 -4.48
CA ARG A 142 -25.60 1.95 -4.71
C ARG A 142 -25.36 3.25 -5.46
N TRP A 143 -24.13 3.74 -5.53
CA TRP A 143 -23.82 5.02 -6.18
C TRP A 143 -23.64 4.85 -7.70
N GLU A 144 -24.71 4.42 -8.39
CA GLU A 144 -24.68 4.10 -9.81
C GLU A 144 -24.11 5.21 -10.71
N SER A 145 -24.40 6.49 -10.38
CA SER A 145 -23.98 7.63 -11.21
C SER A 145 -22.46 7.84 -11.22
N VAL A 146 -21.71 7.36 -10.21
CA VAL A 146 -20.26 7.57 -10.09
C VAL A 146 -19.48 6.27 -10.24
N THR A 147 -19.97 5.19 -9.63
CA THR A 147 -19.27 3.90 -9.59
C THR A 147 -19.75 2.88 -10.61
N GLY A 148 -20.89 3.17 -11.29
CA GLY A 148 -21.60 2.18 -12.11
C GLY A 148 -22.35 1.13 -11.29
N GLY A 149 -22.39 1.29 -9.95
CA GLY A 149 -23.09 0.38 -9.04
C GLY A 149 -22.56 -1.05 -9.14
N ASN A 150 -23.47 -2.03 -9.08
CA ASN A 150 -23.13 -3.45 -9.17
C ASN A 150 -22.60 -3.89 -10.55
N ALA A 151 -22.80 -3.10 -11.59
CA ALA A 151 -22.25 -3.37 -12.93
C ALA A 151 -20.75 -3.03 -13.02
N GLY A 152 -20.27 -2.18 -12.11
CA GLY A 152 -18.89 -1.71 -12.09
C GLY A 152 -18.56 -0.71 -13.18
N MET A 153 -17.30 -0.28 -13.22
CA MET A 153 -16.79 0.67 -14.22
C MET A 153 -15.81 0.01 -15.17
N HIS A 154 -15.96 0.31 -16.48
CA HIS A 154 -14.92 -0.03 -17.45
C HIS A 154 -13.79 0.99 -17.38
N VAL A 155 -12.61 0.57 -16.95
CA VAL A 155 -11.43 1.42 -16.86
C VAL A 155 -10.64 1.33 -18.16
N LYS A 156 -10.34 2.49 -18.77
CA LYS A 156 -9.47 2.54 -19.94
C LYS A 156 -8.04 2.16 -19.55
N ALA A 157 -7.31 1.54 -20.49
CA ALA A 157 -5.90 1.22 -20.28
C ALA A 157 -5.12 2.49 -19.89
N PRO A 158 -4.22 2.40 -18.91
CA PRO A 158 -3.43 3.54 -18.49
C PRO A 158 -2.54 4.04 -19.64
N THR A 159 -2.47 5.38 -19.80
CA THR A 159 -1.64 6.03 -20.80
C THR A 159 -0.61 6.91 -20.10
N LEU A 160 0.66 6.77 -20.44
CA LEU A 160 1.76 7.61 -19.98
C LEU A 160 2.32 8.41 -21.17
N GLY A 161 2.09 9.74 -21.18
CA GLY A 161 2.66 10.61 -22.19
C GLY A 161 2.30 10.24 -23.65
N GLY A 162 1.11 9.66 -23.90
CA GLY A 162 0.68 9.20 -25.22
C GLY A 162 0.99 7.73 -25.51
N TRP A 163 1.76 7.05 -24.67
CA TRP A 163 2.00 5.62 -24.78
C TRP A 163 0.94 4.85 -24.00
N SER A 164 0.20 3.97 -24.67
CA SER A 164 -0.76 3.09 -23.99
C SER A 164 -0.01 1.95 -23.32
N LEU A 165 -0.19 1.82 -22.00
CA LEU A 165 0.30 0.67 -21.24
C LEU A 165 -0.71 -0.51 -21.32
N SER A 166 -1.31 -0.70 -22.47
CA SER A 166 -2.27 -1.80 -22.71
C SER A 166 -1.60 -3.17 -22.81
N GLY A 167 -0.28 -3.22 -23.00
CA GLY A 167 0.50 -4.45 -22.91
C GLY A 167 0.67 -4.90 -21.47
N GLY A 168 0.43 -6.19 -21.17
CA GLY A 168 0.58 -6.77 -19.84
C GLY A 168 1.95 -6.46 -19.21
N ASP A 169 3.00 -6.49 -20.02
CA ASP A 169 4.38 -6.25 -19.60
C ASP A 169 4.60 -4.81 -19.10
N ALA A 170 4.09 -3.81 -19.84
CA ALA A 170 4.27 -2.42 -19.47
C ALA A 170 3.53 -2.08 -18.16
N PHE A 171 2.32 -2.61 -17.99
CA PHE A 171 1.55 -2.46 -16.76
C PHE A 171 2.21 -3.17 -15.58
N TYR A 172 2.77 -4.37 -15.80
CA TYR A 172 3.53 -5.09 -14.80
C TYR A 172 4.73 -4.26 -14.30
N PHE A 173 5.56 -3.70 -15.20
CA PHE A 173 6.69 -2.87 -14.80
C PHE A 173 6.27 -1.60 -14.06
N LEU A 174 5.14 -1.00 -14.41
CA LEU A 174 4.56 0.11 -13.66
C LEU A 174 4.25 -0.30 -12.23
N CYS A 175 3.53 -1.41 -12.03
CA CYS A 175 3.17 -1.94 -10.71
C CYS A 175 4.42 -2.32 -9.91
N LEU A 176 5.41 -2.94 -10.55
CA LEU A 176 6.70 -3.28 -9.92
C LEU A 176 7.42 -2.02 -9.44
N GLY A 177 7.52 -0.99 -10.29
CA GLY A 177 8.15 0.29 -9.95
C GLY A 177 7.48 0.96 -8.74
N ILE A 178 6.15 1.00 -8.71
CA ILE A 178 5.38 1.56 -7.59
C ILE A 178 5.59 0.73 -6.32
N THR A 179 5.59 -0.60 -6.42
CA THR A 179 5.82 -1.50 -5.27
C THR A 179 7.21 -1.30 -4.68
N VAL A 180 8.24 -1.20 -5.53
CA VAL A 180 9.62 -0.93 -5.09
C VAL A 180 9.71 0.44 -4.43
N ALA A 181 9.13 1.48 -5.06
CA ALA A 181 9.11 2.83 -4.49
C ALA A 181 8.38 2.88 -3.14
N ALA A 182 7.22 2.23 -3.01
CA ALA A 182 6.47 2.12 -1.77
C ALA A 182 7.28 1.39 -0.68
N THR A 183 7.93 0.29 -1.04
CA THR A 183 8.78 -0.48 -0.11
C THR A 183 9.95 0.35 0.40
N LEU A 184 10.66 1.05 -0.50
CA LEU A 184 11.77 1.93 -0.12
C LEU A 184 11.30 3.12 0.71
N GLY A 185 10.16 3.72 0.35
CA GLY A 185 9.53 4.80 1.11
C GLY A 185 9.17 4.35 2.53
N LEU A 186 8.57 3.16 2.67
CA LEU A 186 8.23 2.58 3.97
C LEU A 186 9.48 2.29 4.80
N LEU A 187 10.53 1.71 4.21
CA LEU A 187 11.79 1.47 4.89
C LEU A 187 12.44 2.77 5.39
N ASN A 188 12.39 3.83 4.58
CA ASN A 188 12.89 5.15 4.98
C ASN A 188 12.05 5.75 6.11
N LEU A 189 10.72 5.61 6.06
CA LEU A 189 9.81 6.04 7.12
C LEU A 189 10.09 5.33 8.44
N LEU A 190 10.29 4.01 8.39
CA LEU A 190 10.58 3.21 9.59
C LEU A 190 11.94 3.53 10.23
N ARG A 191 12.91 4.03 9.45
CA ARG A 191 14.22 4.49 9.94
C ARG A 191 14.18 5.90 10.51
N ALA A 192 13.20 6.69 10.11
CA ALA A 192 13.01 8.05 10.60
C ALA A 192 12.55 8.07 12.08
N PRO A 193 12.60 9.22 12.75
CA PRO A 193 12.06 9.37 14.12
C PRO A 193 10.60 8.92 14.23
N THR A 194 9.80 9.13 13.18
CA THR A 194 8.41 8.69 13.09
C THR A 194 8.25 7.18 13.22
N GLY A 195 9.14 6.39 12.59
CA GLY A 195 9.13 4.93 12.71
C GLY A 195 9.39 4.46 14.14
N ARG A 196 10.30 5.11 14.85
CA ARG A 196 10.55 4.84 16.28
C ARG A 196 9.35 5.21 17.15
N ALA A 197 8.67 6.31 16.83
CA ALA A 197 7.44 6.70 17.51
C ALA A 197 6.33 5.66 17.33
N PHE A 198 6.18 5.08 16.14
CA PHE A 198 5.20 4.00 15.90
C PHE A 198 5.44 2.80 16.81
N VAL A 199 6.68 2.33 16.91
CA VAL A 199 7.03 1.21 17.80
C VAL A 199 6.79 1.56 19.27
N ALA A 200 7.15 2.77 19.70
CA ALA A 200 6.93 3.23 21.07
C ALA A 200 5.43 3.25 21.41
N ILE A 201 4.58 3.73 20.50
CA ILE A 201 3.11 3.75 20.68
C ILE A 201 2.57 2.32 20.78
N ARG A 202 3.07 1.40 19.95
CA ARG A 202 2.68 -0.01 19.99
C ARG A 202 2.99 -0.66 21.34
N ASP A 203 4.16 -0.38 21.90
CA ASP A 203 4.61 -1.01 23.15
C ASP A 203 3.88 -0.40 24.36
N SER A 204 3.70 0.91 24.42
CA SER A 204 2.91 1.61 25.45
C SER A 204 2.60 3.04 25.03
N GLU A 205 1.32 3.32 24.71
CA GLU A 205 0.85 4.66 24.35
C GLU A 205 1.10 5.70 25.46
N ILE A 206 0.88 5.30 26.74
CA ILE A 206 1.07 6.17 27.89
C ILE A 206 2.54 6.53 28.09
N SER A 207 3.43 5.55 27.94
CA SER A 207 4.87 5.78 28.06
C SER A 207 5.41 6.61 26.89
N ALA A 208 4.91 6.38 25.67
CA ALA A 208 5.26 7.17 24.49
C ALA A 208 4.89 8.66 24.67
N GLN A 209 3.69 8.94 25.18
CA GLN A 209 3.24 10.32 25.47
C GLN A 209 4.06 11.01 26.55
N SER A 210 4.57 10.26 27.55
CA SER A 210 5.39 10.84 28.62
C SER A 210 6.83 11.15 28.20
N MET A 211 7.28 10.55 27.10
CA MET A 211 8.62 10.78 26.57
C MET A 211 8.69 11.83 25.45
N GLY A 212 7.56 12.41 25.02
CA GLY A 212 7.44 13.40 23.95
C GLY A 212 7.09 12.75 22.64
#